data_b16fd1b3b68d75e351a877c88642d723
#
_entry.id   b16fd1b3b68d75e351a877c88642d723
#
_cell.length_a   1.000
_cell.length_b   1.000
_cell.length_c   1.000
_cell.angle_alpha   90.00
_cell.angle_beta   90.00
_cell.angle_gamma   90.00
#
_symmetry.space_group_name_H-M   'P 1'
#
loop_
_entity.id
_entity.type
_entity.pdbx_description
1 polymer ?
#
loop_
_entity_poly.entity_id
_entity_poly.type
_entity_poly.pdbx_seq_one_letter_code
_entity_poly.pdbx_strand_id
1 'polypeptide(L)'
;MFIREKKTDCANYREVDIIPRTEAAEQATRGKRGRKRKSNAPKQKDLNDKNAKRYLVQLGNGNFSIGDLHTSCTYSEENLPGTVEEAEKIVTNYLRRIAYRRNKLGLEPLKYILVTEYKYTKDGQSIKRIHHHIIMNGGLDRDDVEMMWTKDRINWKKTSDPEYRASIKQLGWVNADRLQMNENGIEGLCKYIVKDPQGKKRYSSSRNLDRPEVTREDGGEKQQRDQNHWKYSRNLTAPEEKCNDFKYSKRKVEQLAKSPDGGLEEFKKIYSNYNIVSCEPVYYEQTGWHIYLKMWKKEKPKGRTGGKKRERKNNADTPHIKAKEDKKGN
;
A
#
# COMPACT_ATOMS: atom_id res chain seq x y z
N MET A 1 30.67 -15.31 -6.26
CA MET A 1 29.88 -14.10 -5.96
C MET A 1 29.46 -13.47 -7.28
N PHE A 2 28.18 -13.18 -7.47
CA PHE A 2 27.60 -12.51 -8.64
C PHE A 2 26.78 -11.29 -8.21
N ILE A 3 26.46 -10.43 -9.17
CA ILE A 3 25.59 -9.27 -8.92
C ILE A 3 24.17 -9.61 -9.35
N ARG A 4 23.21 -9.34 -8.45
CA ARG A 4 21.78 -9.46 -8.70
C ARG A 4 21.15 -8.09 -8.84
N GLU A 5 20.45 -7.88 -9.93
CA GLU A 5 19.48 -6.78 -10.06
C GLU A 5 18.12 -7.31 -9.60
N LYS A 6 17.63 -6.83 -8.46
CA LYS A 6 16.30 -7.14 -7.94
C LYS A 6 15.39 -5.94 -8.20
N LYS A 7 14.36 -6.12 -9.00
CA LYS A 7 13.32 -5.12 -9.26
C LYS A 7 12.08 -5.46 -8.45
N THR A 8 11.54 -4.46 -7.77
CA THR A 8 10.28 -4.57 -7.05
C THR A 8 9.32 -3.56 -7.64
N ASP A 9 8.31 -4.05 -8.35
CA ASP A 9 7.29 -3.24 -9.02
C ASP A 9 6.00 -3.21 -8.20
N CYS A 10 5.45 -2.02 -7.98
CA CYS A 10 4.14 -1.85 -7.39
C CYS A 10 3.39 -0.73 -8.13
N ALA A 11 2.53 -1.09 -9.06
CA ALA A 11 1.83 -0.18 -9.96
C ALA A 11 2.79 0.79 -10.70
N ASN A 12 2.77 2.09 -10.36
CA ASN A 12 3.63 3.11 -10.97
C ASN A 12 4.95 3.31 -10.23
N TYR A 13 5.13 2.70 -9.06
CA TYR A 13 6.33 2.80 -8.25
C TYR A 13 7.24 1.58 -8.45
N ARG A 14 8.54 1.81 -8.57
CA ARG A 14 9.57 0.78 -8.70
C ARG A 14 10.75 1.05 -7.80
N GLU A 15 11.23 0.01 -7.16
CA GLU A 15 12.54 -0.02 -6.51
C GLU A 15 13.46 -1.00 -7.23
N VAL A 16 14.76 -0.68 -7.29
CA VAL A 16 15.77 -1.56 -7.86
C VAL A 16 16.94 -1.66 -6.91
N ASP A 17 17.28 -2.88 -6.52
CA ASP A 17 18.45 -3.21 -5.72
C ASP A 17 19.48 -3.91 -6.59
N ILE A 18 20.64 -3.31 -6.73
CA ILE A 18 21.79 -3.93 -7.41
C ILE A 18 22.76 -4.37 -6.31
N ILE A 19 22.77 -5.66 -6.02
CA ILE A 19 23.39 -6.21 -4.82
C ILE A 19 24.29 -7.41 -5.12
N PRO A 20 25.47 -7.53 -4.50
CA PRO A 20 26.28 -8.74 -4.54
C PRO A 20 25.57 -9.92 -3.84
N ARG A 21 25.65 -11.11 -4.45
CA ARG A 21 25.11 -12.35 -3.89
C ARG A 21 26.14 -13.48 -4.01
N THR A 22 26.11 -14.40 -3.06
CA THR A 22 26.90 -15.62 -3.10
C THR A 22 26.00 -16.82 -3.39
N GLU A 23 26.53 -17.83 -4.04
CA GLU A 23 25.82 -19.09 -4.29
C GLU A 23 25.38 -19.75 -2.99
N ALA A 24 26.20 -19.69 -1.95
CA ALA A 24 25.85 -20.20 -0.63
C ALA A 24 24.64 -19.50 -0.01
N ALA A 25 24.56 -18.15 -0.15
CA ALA A 25 23.40 -17.39 0.31
C ALA A 25 22.15 -17.72 -0.50
N GLU A 26 22.30 -18.03 -1.79
CA GLU A 26 21.19 -18.44 -2.65
C GLU A 26 20.68 -19.84 -2.28
N GLN A 27 21.57 -20.79 -2.08
CA GLN A 27 21.21 -22.14 -1.63
C GLN A 27 20.53 -22.13 -0.26
N ALA A 28 21.00 -21.29 0.68
CA ALA A 28 20.37 -21.13 1.99
C ALA A 28 18.94 -20.58 1.92
N THR A 29 18.61 -19.78 0.88
CA THR A 29 17.26 -19.25 0.68
C THR A 29 16.33 -20.20 -0.06
N ARG A 30 16.86 -21.09 -0.90
CA ARG A 30 16.09 -22.11 -1.66
C ARG A 30 15.70 -23.33 -0.82
N GLY A 31 16.34 -23.55 0.31
CA GLY A 31 16.01 -24.65 1.22
C GLY A 31 14.55 -24.62 1.65
N LYS A 32 13.90 -25.82 1.72
CA LYS A 32 12.56 -25.94 2.29
C LYS A 32 12.54 -25.27 3.66
N ARG A 33 11.56 -24.42 3.90
CA ARG A 33 11.35 -23.79 5.22
C ARG A 33 11.20 -24.90 6.25
N GLY A 34 12.29 -25.27 6.89
CA GLY A 34 12.29 -26.18 8.02
C GLY A 34 11.49 -25.59 9.18
N ARG A 35 11.14 -26.43 10.17
CA ARG A 35 10.47 -26.02 11.41
C ARG A 35 11.04 -24.71 11.92
N LYS A 36 10.15 -23.78 12.30
CA LYS A 36 10.50 -22.48 12.87
C LYS A 36 11.64 -22.59 13.88
N ARG A 37 12.83 -22.14 13.52
CA ARG A 37 13.92 -22.00 14.47
C ARG A 37 13.48 -21.03 15.55
N LYS A 38 13.51 -21.46 16.80
CA LYS A 38 13.32 -20.59 17.96
C LYS A 38 14.46 -19.56 17.96
N SER A 39 14.10 -18.33 18.20
CA SER A 39 14.92 -17.13 18.32
C SER A 39 15.56 -16.61 17.03
N ASN A 40 14.95 -15.56 16.54
CA ASN A 40 15.65 -14.66 15.62
C ASN A 40 16.69 -13.87 16.42
N ALA A 41 17.96 -13.95 16.02
CA ALA A 41 19.00 -13.08 16.54
C ALA A 41 18.55 -11.59 16.42
N PRO A 42 18.98 -10.68 17.30
CA PRO A 42 18.61 -9.25 17.25
C PRO A 42 18.77 -8.66 15.85
N LYS A 43 19.89 -8.92 15.17
CA LYS A 43 20.15 -8.50 13.77
C LYS A 43 19.09 -8.98 12.78
N GLN A 44 18.53 -10.18 12.95
CA GLN A 44 17.46 -10.69 12.08
C GLN A 44 16.12 -9.98 12.33
N LYS A 45 15.85 -9.59 13.57
CA LYS A 45 14.66 -8.80 13.90
C LYS A 45 14.74 -7.43 13.22
N ASP A 46 15.86 -6.74 13.34
CA ASP A 46 16.07 -5.44 12.72
C ASP A 46 15.93 -5.50 11.19
N LEU A 47 16.45 -6.56 10.57
CA LEU A 47 16.31 -6.79 9.14
C LEU A 47 14.83 -7.01 8.75
N ASN A 48 14.11 -7.84 9.49
CA ASN A 48 12.69 -8.09 9.26
C ASN A 48 11.88 -6.79 9.43
N ASP A 49 12.28 -5.94 10.37
CA ASP A 49 11.67 -4.66 10.64
C ASP A 49 11.88 -3.67 9.50
N LYS A 50 13.09 -3.57 9.00
CA LYS A 50 13.42 -2.76 7.81
C LYS A 50 12.64 -3.23 6.59
N ASN A 51 12.60 -4.55 6.34
CA ASN A 51 11.88 -5.13 5.20
C ASN A 51 10.37 -4.88 5.26
N ALA A 52 9.76 -4.98 6.44
CA ALA A 52 8.33 -4.73 6.57
C ALA A 52 7.99 -3.24 6.43
N LYS A 53 8.82 -2.33 6.95
CA LYS A 53 8.66 -0.87 6.72
C LYS A 53 8.81 -0.55 5.23
N ARG A 54 9.80 -1.14 4.57
CA ARG A 54 9.99 -0.99 3.12
C ARG A 54 8.79 -1.49 2.32
N TYR A 55 8.27 -2.68 2.67
CA TYR A 55 7.08 -3.23 2.04
C TYR A 55 5.84 -2.33 2.21
N LEU A 56 5.67 -1.70 3.37
CA LEU A 56 4.61 -0.73 3.61
C LEU A 56 4.73 0.49 2.71
N VAL A 57 5.97 1.02 2.54
CA VAL A 57 6.24 2.13 1.61
C VAL A 57 5.91 1.74 0.16
N GLN A 58 6.30 0.54 -0.27
CA GLN A 58 6.00 0.03 -1.60
C GLN A 58 4.48 -0.08 -1.83
N LEU A 59 3.73 -0.63 -0.86
CA LEU A 59 2.27 -0.68 -0.91
C LEU A 59 1.66 0.73 -0.94
N GLY A 60 2.13 1.62 -0.09
CA GLY A 60 1.65 2.98 -0.02
C GLY A 60 1.83 3.72 -1.33
N ASN A 61 3.07 3.78 -1.82
CA ASN A 61 3.41 4.46 -3.06
C ASN A 61 2.76 3.83 -4.31
N GLY A 62 2.56 2.52 -4.31
CA GLY A 62 1.96 1.83 -5.45
C GLY A 62 0.43 1.96 -5.54
N ASN A 63 -0.25 2.28 -4.45
CA ASN A 63 -1.71 2.20 -4.40
C ASN A 63 -2.42 3.51 -4.09
N PHE A 64 -1.71 4.52 -3.57
CA PHE A 64 -2.31 5.79 -3.17
C PHE A 64 -1.63 6.97 -3.85
N SER A 65 -2.39 8.05 -4.03
CA SER A 65 -1.98 9.23 -4.78
C SER A 65 -2.55 10.52 -4.16
N ILE A 66 -2.28 11.65 -4.80
CA ILE A 66 -2.86 12.95 -4.43
C ILE A 66 -4.39 12.86 -4.50
N GLY A 67 -5.06 13.32 -3.46
CA GLY A 67 -6.53 13.28 -3.34
C GLY A 67 -7.06 12.11 -2.52
N ASP A 68 -6.22 11.10 -2.25
CA ASP A 68 -6.51 10.07 -1.25
C ASP A 68 -6.38 10.63 0.16
N LEU A 69 -6.82 9.90 1.17
CA LEU A 69 -6.96 10.38 2.54
C LEU A 69 -6.02 9.65 3.51
N HIS A 70 -5.50 10.40 4.47
CA HIS A 70 -4.95 9.89 5.71
C HIS A 70 -5.89 10.26 6.84
N THR A 71 -6.47 9.28 7.51
CA THR A 71 -7.39 9.48 8.63
C THR A 71 -6.73 9.02 9.92
N SER A 72 -6.73 9.90 10.92
CA SER A 72 -6.30 9.61 12.28
C SER A 72 -7.53 9.55 13.18
N CYS A 73 -7.73 8.42 13.86
CA CYS A 73 -8.86 8.19 14.75
C CYS A 73 -8.36 7.91 16.17
N THR A 74 -8.95 8.58 17.16
CA THR A 74 -8.70 8.36 18.58
C THR A 74 -10.01 8.02 19.30
N TYR A 75 -9.93 7.78 20.60
CA TYR A 75 -11.06 7.55 21.47
C TYR A 75 -11.11 8.60 22.56
N SER A 76 -12.32 9.04 22.95
CA SER A 76 -12.53 9.74 24.21
C SER A 76 -12.35 8.75 25.39
N GLU A 77 -12.18 9.25 26.59
CA GLU A 77 -12.03 8.42 27.79
C GLU A 77 -13.21 7.46 27.96
N GLU A 78 -14.44 7.94 27.74
CA GLU A 78 -15.68 7.15 27.83
C GLU A 78 -15.77 6.04 26.78
N ASN A 79 -15.13 6.20 25.64
CA ASN A 79 -15.19 5.27 24.52
C ASN A 79 -13.91 4.43 24.35
N LEU A 80 -12.91 4.63 25.23
CA LEU A 80 -11.64 3.92 25.15
C LEU A 80 -11.87 2.40 25.33
N PRO A 81 -11.50 1.59 24.32
CA PRO A 81 -11.66 0.13 24.43
C PRO A 81 -10.77 -0.45 25.53
N GLY A 82 -11.28 -1.43 26.25
CA GLY A 82 -10.53 -2.14 27.29
C GLY A 82 -9.44 -3.05 26.70
N THR A 83 -9.60 -3.48 25.44
CA THR A 83 -8.67 -4.39 24.77
C THR A 83 -8.38 -3.94 23.34
N VAL A 84 -7.23 -4.40 22.81
CA VAL A 84 -6.86 -4.13 21.41
C VAL A 84 -7.85 -4.81 20.45
N GLU A 85 -8.34 -5.98 20.80
CA GLU A 85 -9.32 -6.73 20.02
C GLU A 85 -10.65 -5.98 19.89
N GLU A 86 -11.09 -5.30 20.94
CA GLU A 86 -12.27 -4.43 20.89
C GLU A 86 -12.03 -3.22 19.96
N ALA A 87 -10.88 -2.57 20.09
CA ALA A 87 -10.49 -1.49 19.19
C ALA A 87 -10.46 -1.94 17.72
N GLU A 88 -9.94 -3.15 17.46
CA GLU A 88 -9.94 -3.73 16.13
C GLU A 88 -11.35 -4.01 15.58
N LYS A 89 -12.29 -4.42 16.41
CA LYS A 89 -13.70 -4.57 16.02
C LYS A 89 -14.32 -3.22 15.68
N ILE A 90 -14.07 -2.20 16.49
CA ILE A 90 -14.60 -0.84 16.28
C ILE A 90 -14.09 -0.26 14.96
N VAL A 91 -12.77 -0.28 14.71
CA VAL A 91 -12.21 0.27 13.48
C VAL A 91 -12.61 -0.57 12.25
N THR A 92 -12.80 -1.88 12.40
CA THR A 92 -13.33 -2.72 11.33
C THR A 92 -14.77 -2.33 10.97
N ASN A 93 -15.61 -2.03 11.95
CA ASN A 93 -16.98 -1.57 11.72
C ASN A 93 -17.00 -0.16 11.07
N TYR A 94 -16.07 0.70 11.44
CA TYR A 94 -15.86 1.99 10.77
C TYR A 94 -15.52 1.80 9.29
N LEU A 95 -14.53 0.96 8.97
CA LEU A 95 -14.16 0.65 7.58
C LEU A 95 -15.32 0.02 6.78
N ARG A 96 -16.14 -0.81 7.42
CA ARG A 96 -17.36 -1.38 6.79
C ARG A 96 -18.38 -0.29 6.47
N ARG A 97 -18.59 0.72 7.34
CA ARG A 97 -19.48 1.86 7.06
C ARG A 97 -18.98 2.68 5.87
N ILE A 98 -17.68 2.96 5.82
CA ILE A 98 -17.06 3.65 4.68
C ILE A 98 -17.25 2.84 3.39
N ALA A 99 -16.95 1.55 3.41
CA ALA A 99 -17.13 0.67 2.25
C ALA A 99 -18.59 0.62 1.77
N TYR A 100 -19.55 0.53 2.70
CA TYR A 100 -20.96 0.59 2.39
C TYR A 100 -21.38 1.92 1.74
N ARG A 101 -20.92 3.05 2.30
CA ARG A 101 -21.21 4.39 1.75
C ARG A 101 -20.65 4.53 0.34
N ARG A 102 -19.41 4.11 0.11
CA ARG A 102 -18.78 4.08 -1.21
C ARG A 102 -19.60 3.29 -2.22
N ASN A 103 -20.03 2.09 -1.86
CA ASN A 103 -20.87 1.25 -2.72
C ASN A 103 -22.19 1.95 -3.08
N LYS A 104 -22.87 2.57 -2.10
CA LYS A 104 -24.12 3.30 -2.32
C LYS A 104 -23.96 4.52 -3.25
N LEU A 105 -22.77 5.09 -3.32
CA LEU A 105 -22.43 6.22 -4.21
C LEU A 105 -21.82 5.75 -5.55
N GLY A 106 -21.69 4.47 -5.81
CA GLY A 106 -21.08 3.94 -7.03
C GLY A 106 -19.57 4.22 -7.15
N LEU A 107 -18.89 4.50 -6.02
CA LEU A 107 -17.47 4.75 -5.99
C LEU A 107 -16.67 3.44 -6.02
N GLU A 108 -15.39 3.54 -6.42
CA GLU A 108 -14.49 2.38 -6.36
C GLU A 108 -14.50 1.73 -4.96
N PRO A 109 -14.31 0.40 -4.88
CA PRO A 109 -14.20 -0.29 -3.61
C PRO A 109 -13.14 0.32 -2.71
N LEU A 110 -13.41 0.32 -1.39
CA LEU A 110 -12.47 0.85 -0.41
C LEU A 110 -11.12 0.11 -0.49
N LYS A 111 -10.06 0.88 -0.70
CA LYS A 111 -8.65 0.47 -0.54
C LYS A 111 -8.14 1.12 0.73
N TYR A 112 -7.42 0.38 1.56
CA TYR A 112 -6.86 0.97 2.78
C TYR A 112 -5.60 0.26 3.27
N ILE A 113 -4.80 1.01 4.02
CA ILE A 113 -3.77 0.52 4.95
C ILE A 113 -4.16 1.04 6.33
N LEU A 114 -4.23 0.17 7.30
CA LEU A 114 -4.57 0.48 8.69
C LEU A 114 -3.40 0.14 9.60
N VAL A 115 -2.97 1.10 10.40
CA VAL A 115 -2.01 0.92 11.49
C VAL A 115 -2.73 1.26 12.80
N THR A 116 -2.68 0.35 13.76
CA THR A 116 -3.18 0.58 15.12
C THR A 116 -1.99 0.72 16.05
N GLU A 117 -1.86 1.89 16.66
CA GLU A 117 -0.88 2.20 17.69
C GLU A 117 -1.56 2.23 19.05
N TYR A 118 -0.96 1.60 20.05
CA TYR A 118 -1.50 1.59 21.41
C TYR A 118 -0.39 1.59 22.46
N LYS A 119 -0.72 2.13 23.62
CA LYS A 119 0.17 2.15 24.79
C LYS A 119 -0.58 1.64 26.00
N TYR A 120 0.10 0.82 26.79
CA TYR A 120 -0.41 0.40 28.10
C TYR A 120 -0.05 1.39 29.20
N THR A 121 -0.75 1.32 30.30
CA THR A 121 -0.40 1.98 31.57
C THR A 121 0.95 1.44 32.08
N LYS A 122 1.58 2.14 33.01
CA LYS A 122 2.89 1.76 33.54
C LYS A 122 2.90 0.37 34.21
N ASP A 123 1.77 -0.03 34.79
CA ASP A 123 1.53 -1.35 35.37
C ASP A 123 1.25 -2.44 34.31
N GLY A 124 1.08 -2.04 33.06
CA GLY A 124 0.82 -2.95 31.93
C GLY A 124 -0.55 -3.63 31.95
N GLN A 125 -1.45 -3.25 32.86
CA GLN A 125 -2.74 -3.93 33.04
C GLN A 125 -3.84 -3.38 32.14
N SER A 126 -3.81 -2.10 31.83
CA SER A 126 -4.86 -1.44 31.03
C SER A 126 -4.27 -0.64 29.87
N ILE A 127 -5.11 -0.38 28.87
CA ILE A 127 -4.74 0.44 27.73
C ILE A 127 -4.88 1.90 28.14
N LYS A 128 -3.80 2.66 28.01
CA LYS A 128 -3.79 4.10 28.25
C LYS A 128 -4.25 4.89 27.03
N ARG A 129 -3.94 4.40 25.82
CA ARG A 129 -4.18 5.13 24.56
C ARG A 129 -4.20 4.19 23.39
N ILE A 130 -5.14 4.41 22.48
CA ILE A 130 -5.20 3.76 21.16
C ILE A 130 -5.41 4.83 20.09
N HIS A 131 -4.69 4.65 18.96
CA HIS A 131 -4.86 5.42 17.75
C HIS A 131 -4.94 4.49 16.55
N HIS A 132 -5.74 4.90 15.58
CA HIS A 132 -5.76 4.27 14.27
C HIS A 132 -5.31 5.29 13.23
N HIS A 133 -4.29 4.93 12.45
CA HIS A 133 -3.89 5.64 11.25
C HIS A 133 -4.35 4.84 10.04
N ILE A 134 -5.13 5.48 9.18
CA ILE A 134 -5.74 4.83 8.02
C ILE A 134 -5.40 5.63 6.78
N ILE A 135 -4.65 5.02 5.86
CA ILE A 135 -4.49 5.55 4.50
C ILE A 135 -5.55 4.90 3.65
N MET A 136 -6.38 5.68 2.94
CA MET A 136 -7.47 5.15 2.14
C MET A 136 -7.67 5.94 0.85
N ASN A 137 -8.23 5.27 -0.17
CA ASN A 137 -8.55 5.92 -1.44
C ASN A 137 -9.65 6.98 -1.26
N GLY A 138 -9.47 8.10 -1.94
CA GLY A 138 -10.37 9.25 -1.95
C GLY A 138 -11.74 8.98 -2.58
N GLY A 139 -12.47 10.05 -2.89
CA GLY A 139 -13.80 9.99 -3.52
C GLY A 139 -14.96 10.20 -2.55
N LEU A 140 -14.77 10.03 -1.24
CA LEU A 140 -15.70 10.51 -0.22
C LEU A 140 -15.28 11.90 0.25
N ASP A 141 -16.27 12.68 0.71
CA ASP A 141 -16.02 13.92 1.42
C ASP A 141 -15.34 13.64 2.77
N ARG A 142 -14.42 14.53 3.19
CA ARG A 142 -13.67 14.40 4.45
C ARG A 142 -14.59 14.39 5.66
N ASP A 143 -15.56 15.32 5.66
CA ASP A 143 -16.52 15.48 6.76
C ASP A 143 -17.42 14.25 6.89
N ASP A 144 -17.77 13.61 5.76
CA ASP A 144 -18.52 12.35 5.78
C ASP A 144 -17.66 11.21 6.35
N VAL A 145 -16.36 11.17 6.03
CA VAL A 145 -15.42 10.17 6.58
C VAL A 145 -15.27 10.37 8.09
N GLU A 146 -15.09 11.60 8.54
CA GLU A 146 -14.96 11.93 9.97
C GLU A 146 -16.25 11.62 10.74
N MET A 147 -17.41 12.00 10.19
CA MET A 147 -18.72 11.76 10.80
C MET A 147 -18.99 10.26 11.04
N MET A 148 -18.44 9.39 10.17
CA MET A 148 -18.59 7.93 10.33
C MET A 148 -17.82 7.33 11.51
N TRP A 149 -16.95 8.11 12.20
CA TRP A 149 -16.28 7.66 13.43
C TRP A 149 -17.21 7.75 14.64
N THR A 150 -18.28 6.96 14.63
CA THR A 150 -19.34 6.93 15.64
C THR A 150 -19.85 5.53 15.90
N LYS A 151 -20.58 5.32 16.99
CA LYS A 151 -21.41 4.11 17.22
C LYS A 151 -22.79 4.27 16.59
N ASP A 152 -23.22 5.50 16.32
CA ASP A 152 -24.57 5.81 15.88
C ASP A 152 -24.84 5.34 14.45
N ARG A 153 -26.11 5.06 14.15
CA ARG A 153 -26.55 4.80 12.80
C ARG A 153 -26.81 6.12 12.07
N ILE A 154 -26.03 6.42 11.04
CA ILE A 154 -26.15 7.64 10.27
C ILE A 154 -27.37 7.59 9.33
N ASN A 155 -28.25 8.58 9.43
CA ASN A 155 -29.31 8.81 8.47
C ASN A 155 -28.83 9.76 7.37
N TRP A 156 -28.38 9.19 6.25
CA TRP A 156 -27.82 9.94 5.13
C TRP A 156 -28.78 10.93 4.46
N LYS A 157 -30.11 10.82 4.68
CA LYS A 157 -31.08 11.81 4.18
C LYS A 157 -31.06 13.11 4.98
N LYS A 158 -30.58 13.05 6.22
CA LYS A 158 -30.51 14.21 7.12
C LYS A 158 -29.12 14.85 7.19
N THR A 159 -28.10 14.31 6.51
CA THR A 159 -26.73 14.84 6.61
C THR A 159 -26.51 16.21 5.95
N SER A 160 -27.50 16.73 5.22
CA SER A 160 -27.49 18.11 4.75
C SER A 160 -27.84 19.12 5.85
N ASP A 161 -28.41 18.64 6.97
CA ASP A 161 -28.76 19.46 8.12
C ASP A 161 -27.57 19.56 9.08
N PRO A 162 -27.03 20.75 9.33
CA PRO A 162 -25.91 20.95 10.26
C PRO A 162 -26.22 20.55 11.70
N GLU A 163 -27.47 20.75 12.16
CA GLU A 163 -27.87 20.38 13.51
C GLU A 163 -27.85 18.85 13.67
N TYR A 164 -28.33 18.14 12.66
CA TYR A 164 -28.24 16.68 12.66
C TYR A 164 -26.78 16.19 12.67
N ARG A 165 -25.88 16.80 11.86
CA ARG A 165 -24.45 16.45 11.89
C ARG A 165 -23.84 16.68 13.27
N ALA A 166 -24.14 17.79 13.91
CA ALA A 166 -23.66 18.13 15.25
C ALA A 166 -24.22 17.21 16.34
N SER A 167 -25.40 16.58 16.12
CA SER A 167 -25.99 15.64 17.07
C SER A 167 -25.33 14.27 17.09
N ILE A 168 -24.52 13.92 16.07
CA ILE A 168 -23.84 12.62 15.98
C ILE A 168 -22.68 12.58 16.97
N LYS A 169 -22.74 11.66 17.92
CA LYS A 169 -21.69 11.47 18.92
C LYS A 169 -20.52 10.69 18.34
N GLN A 170 -19.38 11.35 18.20
CA GLN A 170 -18.14 10.71 17.78
C GLN A 170 -17.54 9.85 18.89
N LEU A 171 -16.79 8.80 18.52
CA LEU A 171 -16.07 7.93 19.46
C LEU A 171 -14.89 8.64 20.13
N GLY A 172 -14.43 9.73 19.55
CA GLY A 172 -13.32 10.55 19.97
C GLY A 172 -12.89 11.46 18.85
N TRP A 173 -11.72 12.08 18.96
CA TRP A 173 -11.22 12.95 17.92
C TRP A 173 -10.87 12.16 16.65
N VAL A 174 -11.24 12.70 15.52
CA VAL A 174 -10.95 12.17 14.19
C VAL A 174 -10.56 13.30 13.25
N ASN A 175 -9.59 13.05 12.39
CA ASN A 175 -9.18 13.98 11.35
C ASN A 175 -8.85 13.21 10.07
N ALA A 176 -9.41 13.65 8.95
CA ALA A 176 -9.19 13.08 7.64
C ALA A 176 -8.53 14.12 6.73
N ASP A 177 -7.23 14.00 6.52
CA ASP A 177 -6.46 14.89 5.66
C ASP A 177 -6.19 14.28 4.29
N ARG A 178 -6.13 15.15 3.26
CA ARG A 178 -5.69 14.72 1.94
C ARG A 178 -4.20 14.40 1.97
N LEU A 179 -3.83 13.30 1.31
CA LEU A 179 -2.44 12.90 1.20
C LEU A 179 -1.61 13.98 0.51
N GLN A 180 -0.52 14.34 1.15
CA GLN A 180 0.52 15.18 0.56
C GLN A 180 1.64 14.28 0.09
N MET A 181 2.00 14.40 -1.18
CA MET A 181 3.07 13.62 -1.80
C MET A 181 4.25 14.55 -2.13
N ASN A 182 5.43 14.05 -1.87
CA ASN A 182 6.68 14.66 -2.36
C ASN A 182 7.30 13.76 -3.46
N GLU A 183 8.54 14.03 -3.84
CA GLU A 183 9.28 13.21 -4.83
C GLU A 183 9.37 11.72 -4.44
N ASN A 184 9.42 11.42 -3.13
CA ASN A 184 9.43 10.04 -2.59
C ASN A 184 8.00 9.49 -2.34
N GLY A 185 6.96 10.17 -2.80
CA GLY A 185 5.57 9.80 -2.60
C GLY A 185 5.11 10.01 -1.17
N ILE A 186 4.49 9.00 -0.58
CA ILE A 186 4.03 9.00 0.83
C ILE A 186 4.98 8.24 1.77
N GLU A 187 6.25 8.08 1.39
CA GLU A 187 7.26 7.37 2.19
C GLU A 187 7.37 7.96 3.61
N GLY A 188 7.36 9.30 3.73
CA GLY A 188 7.42 9.99 5.01
C GLY A 188 6.28 9.60 5.94
N LEU A 189 5.05 9.60 5.42
CA LEU A 189 3.85 9.18 6.15
C LEU A 189 3.93 7.69 6.54
N CYS A 190 4.29 6.81 5.59
CA CYS A 190 4.43 5.38 5.87
C CYS A 190 5.46 5.10 6.97
N LYS A 191 6.58 5.81 6.97
CA LYS A 191 7.61 5.71 8.03
C LYS A 191 7.11 6.27 9.36
N TYR A 192 6.34 7.38 9.32
CA TYR A 192 5.78 8.02 10.51
C TYR A 192 4.80 7.10 11.25
N ILE A 193 3.84 6.51 10.55
CA ILE A 193 2.79 5.68 11.18
C ILE A 193 3.31 4.35 11.74
N VAL A 194 4.55 3.95 11.38
CA VAL A 194 5.21 2.75 11.92
C VAL A 194 6.56 3.04 12.58
N LYS A 195 6.78 4.31 12.99
CA LYS A 195 8.07 4.76 13.52
C LYS A 195 8.48 4.05 14.81
N ASP A 196 7.52 3.74 15.64
CA ASP A 196 7.74 3.18 16.96
C ASP A 196 7.07 1.82 17.11
N PRO A 197 7.71 0.74 16.62
CA PRO A 197 7.22 -0.60 16.82
C PRO A 197 7.53 -1.02 18.27
N GLN A 198 6.80 -0.47 19.22
CA GLN A 198 6.84 -0.99 20.58
C GLN A 198 6.25 -2.39 20.57
N GLY A 199 7.12 -3.40 20.54
CA GLY A 199 6.73 -4.80 20.64
C GLY A 199 6.59 -5.59 19.34
N LYS A 200 6.79 -6.82 19.48
CA LYS A 200 7.32 -7.87 18.59
C LYS A 200 6.32 -8.54 17.67
N LYS A 201 5.37 -7.94 17.02
CA LYS A 201 4.72 -8.64 15.89
C LYS A 201 4.01 -7.69 14.95
N ARG A 202 4.49 -7.70 13.73
CA ARG A 202 3.79 -7.23 12.56
C ARG A 202 2.85 -8.32 12.09
N TYR A 203 1.61 -7.99 11.93
CA TYR A 203 0.67 -8.83 11.21
C TYR A 203 0.39 -8.17 9.86
N SER A 204 0.94 -8.76 8.79
CA SER A 204 0.30 -8.63 7.51
C SER A 204 -0.80 -9.71 7.47
N SER A 205 -2.06 -9.33 7.48
CA SER A 205 -3.12 -10.27 7.20
C SER A 205 -3.22 -10.47 5.69
N SER A 206 -2.25 -11.15 5.10
CA SER A 206 -2.35 -11.63 3.74
C SER A 206 -3.12 -12.94 3.75
N ARG A 207 -4.14 -13.00 2.88
CA ARG A 207 -4.76 -14.20 2.29
C ARG A 207 -5.20 -15.28 3.26
N ASN A 208 -6.43 -15.74 3.05
CA ASN A 208 -6.93 -17.05 3.50
C ASN A 208 -5.88 -18.14 3.27
N LEU A 209 -5.05 -18.36 4.27
CA LEU A 209 -4.45 -19.64 4.49
C LEU A 209 -5.27 -20.23 5.64
N ASP A 210 -5.93 -21.34 5.37
CA ASP A 210 -6.53 -22.19 6.40
C ASP A 210 -5.53 -22.27 7.54
N ARG A 211 -5.91 -21.72 8.69
CA ARG A 211 -5.13 -21.86 9.91
C ARG A 211 -5.31 -23.28 10.37
N PRO A 212 -4.25 -24.11 10.44
CA PRO A 212 -4.36 -25.30 11.26
C PRO A 212 -4.60 -24.81 12.69
N GLU A 213 -5.66 -25.28 13.32
CA GLU A 213 -5.86 -25.15 14.76
C GLU A 213 -4.61 -25.69 15.46
N VAL A 214 -3.81 -24.80 15.99
CA VAL A 214 -2.75 -25.16 16.90
C VAL A 214 -3.33 -25.02 18.29
N THR A 215 -3.92 -26.09 18.80
CA THR A 215 -4.05 -26.32 20.23
C THR A 215 -2.67 -26.18 20.85
N ARG A 216 -2.44 -25.12 21.58
CA ARG A 216 -1.26 -24.93 22.42
C ARG A 216 -1.70 -25.04 23.86
N GLU A 217 -1.57 -26.23 24.38
CA GLU A 217 -1.21 -26.43 25.78
C GLU A 217 0.29 -26.14 25.89
N ASP A 218 0.63 -24.97 26.41
CA ASP A 218 1.91 -24.67 27.05
C ASP A 218 1.68 -23.45 27.93
N GLY A 219 1.66 -23.73 29.26
CA GLY A 219 1.67 -22.75 30.32
C GLY A 219 2.98 -21.94 30.33
N GLY A 220 3.03 -20.92 29.52
CA GLY A 220 4.03 -19.87 29.54
C GLY A 220 3.32 -18.54 29.70
N GLU A 221 3.74 -17.76 30.69
CA GLU A 221 3.28 -16.41 30.96
C GLU A 221 3.02 -15.65 29.66
N LYS A 222 1.78 -15.15 29.53
CA LYS A 222 1.41 -14.26 28.41
C LYS A 222 2.20 -12.96 28.59
N GLN A 223 3.40 -12.88 28.01
CA GLN A 223 4.10 -11.62 27.88
C GLN A 223 3.19 -10.68 27.11
N GLN A 224 2.81 -9.59 27.74
CA GLN A 224 2.04 -8.51 27.16
C GLN A 224 2.70 -8.07 25.83
N ARG A 225 1.91 -8.06 24.79
CA ARG A 225 2.38 -7.80 23.43
C ARG A 225 2.09 -6.35 23.08
N ASP A 226 3.03 -5.47 23.33
CA ASP A 226 3.02 -4.14 22.73
C ASP A 226 3.35 -4.27 21.25
N GLN A 227 2.42 -3.97 20.37
CA GLN A 227 2.64 -4.17 18.93
C GLN A 227 1.94 -3.11 18.10
N ASN A 228 2.71 -2.41 17.29
CA ASN A 228 2.17 -1.71 16.13
C ASN A 228 1.69 -2.76 15.13
N HIS A 229 0.39 -2.79 14.92
CA HIS A 229 -0.27 -3.73 14.05
C HIS A 229 -0.80 -2.99 12.82
N TRP A 230 -0.37 -3.38 11.62
CA TRP A 230 -0.91 -2.83 10.41
C TRP A 230 -1.59 -3.90 9.54
N LYS A 231 -2.70 -3.50 8.92
CA LYS A 231 -3.53 -4.31 8.02
C LYS A 231 -3.77 -3.53 6.74
N TYR A 232 -4.08 -4.22 5.67
CA TYR A 232 -4.44 -3.58 4.40
C TYR A 232 -5.57 -4.33 3.70
N SER A 233 -6.29 -3.62 2.85
CA SER A 233 -7.38 -4.18 2.05
C SER A 233 -6.84 -5.12 0.97
N ARG A 234 -7.63 -6.13 0.59
CA ARG A 234 -7.20 -7.16 -0.38
C ARG A 234 -7.07 -6.66 -1.80
N ASN A 235 -7.67 -5.52 -2.12
CA ASN A 235 -7.66 -4.90 -3.45
C ASN A 235 -6.49 -3.94 -3.68
N LEU A 236 -5.50 -3.91 -2.80
CA LEU A 236 -4.23 -3.23 -3.06
C LEU A 236 -3.38 -4.05 -4.04
N THR A 237 -2.71 -3.34 -4.95
CA THR A 237 -1.68 -3.94 -5.80
C THR A 237 -0.47 -4.28 -4.93
N ALA A 238 -0.13 -5.55 -4.87
CA ALA A 238 1.04 -6.01 -4.11
C ALA A 238 2.33 -5.75 -4.90
N PRO A 239 3.46 -5.45 -4.21
CA PRO A 239 4.76 -5.39 -4.84
C PRO A 239 5.14 -6.72 -5.49
N GLU A 240 5.58 -6.67 -6.74
CA GLU A 240 6.06 -7.82 -7.51
C GLU A 240 7.59 -7.76 -7.64
N GLU A 241 8.28 -8.83 -7.25
CA GLU A 241 9.73 -8.93 -7.32
C GLU A 241 10.18 -9.70 -8.58
N LYS A 242 11.14 -9.12 -9.32
CA LYS A 242 11.83 -9.75 -10.45
C LYS A 242 13.32 -9.62 -10.27
N CYS A 243 14.03 -10.72 -10.43
CA CYS A 243 15.50 -10.78 -10.31
C CYS A 243 16.12 -11.00 -11.68
N ASN A 244 17.25 -10.34 -11.93
CA ASN A 244 18.10 -10.55 -13.07
C ASN A 244 19.54 -10.69 -12.56
N ASP A 245 20.07 -11.91 -12.66
CA ASP A 245 21.41 -12.22 -12.22
C ASP A 245 22.41 -12.00 -13.36
N PHE A 246 23.64 -11.63 -13.01
CA PHE A 246 24.76 -11.43 -13.95
C PHE A 246 24.62 -10.27 -14.95
N LYS A 247 23.60 -9.42 -14.84
CA LYS A 247 23.45 -8.23 -15.70
C LYS A 247 24.59 -7.23 -15.49
N TYR A 248 25.07 -7.11 -14.26
CA TYR A 248 26.16 -6.25 -13.88
C TYR A 248 27.36 -7.06 -13.38
N SER A 249 28.58 -6.65 -13.77
CA SER A 249 29.81 -7.15 -13.15
C SER A 249 30.13 -6.37 -11.86
N LYS A 250 30.88 -6.98 -10.95
CA LYS A 250 31.34 -6.30 -9.71
C LYS A 250 32.10 -5.00 -10.04
N ARG A 251 32.97 -5.05 -11.04
CA ARG A 251 33.74 -3.87 -11.51
C ARG A 251 32.83 -2.76 -12.00
N LYS A 252 31.76 -3.08 -12.76
CA LYS A 252 30.81 -2.07 -13.26
C LYS A 252 30.04 -1.41 -12.12
N VAL A 253 29.57 -2.18 -11.12
CA VAL A 253 28.86 -1.65 -9.94
C VAL A 253 29.76 -0.73 -9.15
N GLU A 254 31.02 -1.14 -8.93
CA GLU A 254 32.01 -0.30 -8.23
C GLU A 254 32.30 1.01 -8.99
N GLN A 255 32.44 0.94 -10.31
CA GLN A 255 32.64 2.11 -11.16
C GLN A 255 31.46 3.08 -11.05
N LEU A 256 30.22 2.58 -11.13
CA LEU A 256 29.00 3.40 -11.00
C LEU A 256 28.89 4.00 -9.60
N ALA A 257 29.11 3.18 -8.56
CA ALA A 257 28.98 3.64 -7.18
C ALA A 257 30.01 4.71 -6.80
N LYS A 258 31.20 4.68 -7.40
CA LYS A 258 32.29 5.66 -7.18
C LYS A 258 32.17 6.90 -8.08
N SER A 259 31.24 6.93 -9.04
CA SER A 259 31.05 8.12 -9.87
C SER A 259 30.43 9.25 -9.03
N PRO A 260 30.68 10.54 -9.38
CA PRO A 260 30.18 11.68 -8.60
C PRO A 260 28.66 11.70 -8.40
N ASP A 261 27.92 11.11 -9.32
CA ASP A 261 26.47 11.03 -9.33
C ASP A 261 25.93 9.65 -8.85
N GLY A 262 26.80 8.77 -8.35
CA GLY A 262 26.44 7.40 -7.96
C GLY A 262 25.95 6.53 -9.11
N GLY A 263 26.21 6.91 -10.37
CA GLY A 263 25.74 6.23 -11.57
C GLY A 263 24.38 6.69 -12.07
N LEU A 264 23.81 7.76 -11.50
CA LEU A 264 22.46 8.24 -11.81
C LEU A 264 22.24 8.47 -13.31
N GLU A 265 23.16 9.13 -14.01
CA GLU A 265 23.03 9.40 -15.45
C GLU A 265 23.01 8.12 -16.29
N GLU A 266 23.78 7.12 -15.91
CA GLU A 266 23.74 5.80 -16.57
C GLU A 266 22.41 5.09 -16.31
N PHE A 267 21.92 5.13 -15.07
CA PHE A 267 20.62 4.53 -14.72
C PHE A 267 19.44 5.25 -15.38
N LYS A 268 19.49 6.55 -15.59
CA LYS A 268 18.48 7.29 -16.38
C LYS A 268 18.38 6.77 -17.82
N LYS A 269 19.50 6.38 -18.44
CA LYS A 269 19.50 5.76 -19.77
C LYS A 269 18.90 4.35 -19.72
N ILE A 270 19.29 3.53 -18.74
CA ILE A 270 18.82 2.14 -18.57
C ILE A 270 17.31 2.09 -18.26
N TYR A 271 16.84 3.01 -17.39
CA TYR A 271 15.45 3.10 -16.98
C TYR A 271 14.74 4.32 -17.59
N SER A 272 14.91 4.52 -18.90
CA SER A 272 14.42 5.69 -19.62
C SER A 272 12.90 5.96 -19.48
N ASN A 273 12.11 4.93 -19.21
CA ASN A 273 10.66 5.01 -18.96
C ASN A 273 10.29 5.38 -17.52
N TYR A 274 11.29 5.69 -16.68
CA TYR A 274 11.10 6.01 -15.27
C TYR A 274 11.78 7.33 -14.92
N ASN A 275 11.22 8.04 -13.96
CA ASN A 275 11.85 9.17 -13.27
C ASN A 275 12.52 8.61 -12.01
N ILE A 276 13.84 8.63 -11.95
CA ILE A 276 14.61 8.20 -10.79
C ILE A 276 14.62 9.34 -9.78
N VAL A 277 14.14 9.08 -8.57
CA VAL A 277 14.07 10.06 -7.47
C VAL A 277 15.15 9.82 -6.41
N SER A 278 15.71 8.62 -6.34
CA SER A 278 16.82 8.30 -5.43
C SER A 278 17.76 7.31 -6.10
N CYS A 279 19.06 7.55 -5.93
CA CYS A 279 20.15 6.66 -6.33
C CYS A 279 21.16 6.65 -5.18
N GLU A 280 21.18 5.60 -4.40
CA GLU A 280 21.98 5.51 -3.17
C GLU A 280 23.00 4.38 -3.27
N PRO A 281 24.28 4.67 -3.59
CA PRO A 281 25.37 3.71 -3.47
C PRO A 281 25.77 3.56 -2.00
N VAL A 282 25.88 2.32 -1.54
CA VAL A 282 26.28 1.98 -0.17
C VAL A 282 27.38 0.93 -0.22
N TYR A 283 28.45 1.13 0.53
CA TYR A 283 29.55 0.19 0.66
C TYR A 283 29.39 -0.66 1.93
N TYR A 284 29.51 -1.98 1.78
CA TYR A 284 29.56 -2.92 2.89
C TYR A 284 30.88 -3.69 2.84
N GLU A 285 31.63 -3.72 3.93
CA GLU A 285 32.92 -4.39 4.00
C GLU A 285 32.90 -5.86 3.54
N GLN A 286 31.84 -6.57 3.90
CA GLN A 286 31.72 -8.01 3.61
C GLN A 286 31.32 -8.32 2.17
N THR A 287 30.56 -7.43 1.51
CA THR A 287 29.94 -7.72 0.22
C THR A 287 30.33 -6.74 -0.88
N GLY A 288 30.87 -5.56 -0.51
CA GLY A 288 31.25 -4.49 -1.42
C GLY A 288 30.11 -3.51 -1.71
N TRP A 289 30.11 -2.92 -2.87
CA TRP A 289 29.16 -1.89 -3.27
C TRP A 289 27.77 -2.45 -3.60
N HIS A 290 26.76 -1.78 -3.06
CA HIS A 290 25.35 -1.96 -3.35
C HIS A 290 24.81 -0.63 -3.91
N ILE A 291 23.83 -0.68 -4.82
CA ILE A 291 23.16 0.52 -5.32
C ILE A 291 21.65 0.30 -5.19
N TYR A 292 20.98 1.27 -4.57
CA TYR A 292 19.55 1.28 -4.36
C TYR A 292 18.90 2.41 -5.13
N LEU A 293 17.91 2.09 -5.96
CA LEU A 293 17.20 3.06 -6.78
C LEU A 293 15.73 3.07 -6.40
N LYS A 294 15.13 4.28 -6.39
CA LYS A 294 13.69 4.48 -6.31
C LYS A 294 13.25 5.32 -7.51
N MET A 295 12.14 4.94 -8.11
CA MET A 295 11.69 5.59 -9.34
C MET A 295 10.19 5.46 -9.57
N TRP A 296 9.65 6.42 -10.32
CA TRP A 296 8.27 6.46 -10.77
C TRP A 296 8.19 6.26 -12.28
N LYS A 297 7.20 5.51 -12.72
CA LYS A 297 6.93 5.34 -14.14
C LYS A 297 6.54 6.68 -14.76
N LYS A 298 7.18 7.06 -15.86
CA LYS A 298 6.78 8.25 -16.61
C LYS A 298 5.37 8.07 -17.16
N GLU A 299 4.53 9.09 -17.02
CA GLU A 299 3.25 9.11 -17.71
C GLU A 299 3.54 9.09 -19.22
N LYS A 300 2.88 8.20 -19.94
CA LYS A 300 2.92 8.27 -21.40
C LYS A 300 2.31 9.61 -21.80
N PRO A 301 2.95 10.41 -22.65
CA PRO A 301 2.31 11.60 -23.20
C PRO A 301 0.97 11.13 -23.78
N LYS A 302 -0.13 11.76 -23.34
CA LYS A 302 -1.46 11.51 -23.89
C LYS A 302 -1.31 11.72 -25.38
N GLY A 303 -1.31 10.63 -26.15
CA GLY A 303 -1.21 10.70 -27.60
C GLY A 303 -2.24 11.69 -28.10
N ARG A 304 -1.83 12.67 -28.90
CA ARG A 304 -2.75 13.50 -29.66
C ARG A 304 -3.73 12.56 -30.34
N THR A 305 -4.96 12.53 -29.85
CA THR A 305 -6.09 11.96 -30.60
C THR A 305 -6.34 12.88 -31.80
N GLY A 306 -5.45 12.82 -32.74
CA GLY A 306 -5.46 13.53 -34.01
C GLY A 306 -5.61 12.51 -35.13
N GLY A 307 -6.76 11.96 -35.25
CA GLY A 307 -7.18 11.16 -36.37
C GLY A 307 -8.66 11.38 -36.62
N LYS A 308 -9.00 12.51 -37.23
CA LYS A 308 -10.29 12.64 -37.92
C LYS A 308 -10.45 11.39 -38.79
N LYS A 309 -11.35 10.48 -38.42
CA LYS A 309 -11.87 9.47 -39.35
C LYS A 309 -12.43 10.25 -40.52
N ARG A 310 -11.75 10.16 -41.66
CA ARG A 310 -12.34 10.54 -42.94
C ARG A 310 -13.58 9.67 -43.11
N GLU A 311 -14.76 10.28 -42.99
CA GLU A 311 -16.00 9.71 -43.51
C GLU A 311 -15.80 9.45 -44.99
N ARG A 312 -15.79 8.19 -45.38
CA ARG A 312 -15.94 7.80 -46.76
C ARG A 312 -17.39 8.16 -47.15
N LYS A 313 -17.54 9.24 -47.91
CA LYS A 313 -18.75 9.51 -48.66
C LYS A 313 -18.93 8.36 -49.67
N ASN A 314 -19.91 7.50 -49.43
CA ASN A 314 -20.42 6.60 -50.43
C ASN A 314 -21.33 7.45 -51.32
N ASN A 315 -20.79 7.86 -52.47
CA ASN A 315 -21.62 8.23 -53.63
C ASN A 315 -22.18 6.94 -54.23
N ALA A 316 -23.45 6.79 -54.18
CA ALA A 316 -24.20 5.91 -55.06
C ALA A 316 -25.54 6.59 -55.34
N ASP A 317 -25.49 7.57 -56.26
CA ASP A 317 -26.61 7.91 -57.10
C ASP A 317 -26.68 6.85 -58.19
N THR A 318 -27.80 6.22 -58.40
CA THR A 318 -28.50 6.13 -59.68
C THR A 318 -29.84 5.42 -59.47
N PRO A 319 -30.94 6.04 -59.96
CA PRO A 319 -32.26 5.47 -59.84
C PRO A 319 -32.56 4.56 -61.06
N HIS A 320 -33.09 3.40 -60.86
CA HIS A 320 -33.79 2.63 -61.88
C HIS A 320 -35.25 2.45 -61.51
N ILE A 321 -36.06 3.30 -62.16
CA ILE A 321 -37.48 3.10 -62.42
C ILE A 321 -37.63 1.90 -63.33
N LYS A 322 -38.49 0.93 -62.99
CA LYS A 322 -39.35 0.21 -63.94
C LYS A 322 -40.58 -0.33 -63.23
N ALA A 323 -41.68 0.09 -63.80
CA ALA A 323 -43.05 -0.23 -63.54
C ALA A 323 -43.45 -1.62 -64.02
N LYS A 324 -44.68 -1.95 -63.65
CA LYS A 324 -45.61 -2.95 -64.19
C LYS A 324 -45.54 -4.35 -63.52
N GLU A 325 -46.57 -5.07 -63.24
CA GLU A 325 -48.02 -5.02 -63.54
C GLU A 325 -48.69 -6.11 -62.69
N ASP A 326 -49.90 -5.80 -62.28
CA ASP A 326 -51.07 -6.68 -62.11
C ASP A 326 -50.93 -8.19 -62.18
N LYS A 327 -51.53 -8.91 -61.20
CA LYS A 327 -52.76 -9.76 -61.41
C LYS A 327 -53.03 -10.54 -60.14
N LYS A 328 -54.20 -10.27 -59.53
CA LYS A 328 -55.40 -11.09 -59.43
C LYS A 328 -55.20 -12.51 -58.90
N GLY A 329 -55.97 -12.77 -57.89
CA GLY A 329 -56.79 -13.96 -57.84
C GLY A 329 -56.67 -14.86 -56.60
N ASN A 330 -57.76 -14.88 -55.97
CA ASN A 330 -58.43 -15.76 -55.03
C ASN A 330 -58.02 -15.74 -53.58
#